data_1e1f739041bf0c484981f8023858460b
#
_entry.id   1e1f739041bf0c484981f8023858460b
#
_cell.length_a   1.000
_cell.length_b   1.000
_cell.length_c   1.000
_cell.angle_alpha   90.00
_cell.angle_beta   90.00
_cell.angle_gamma   90.00
#
_symmetry.space_group_name_H-M   'P 1'
#
loop_
_entity.id
_entity.type
_entity.pdbx_description
1 polymer ?
#
loop_
_entity_poly.entity_id
_entity_poly.type
_entity_poly.pdbx_seq_one_letter_code
_entity_poly.pdbx_strand_id
1 'polypeptide(L)'
;MTTKNKKIDESREPREAQTREKKVARKPWTPPSALDAPKPPEGHVHRWVRLEIRGQDDRKNVMARLREGWEPVRADEYPDFESPIVEEGKFEGVIGVGGLILCRIPIETVQERETFFASKTQNQMDAVDNDMLRDCLLYTSPSPRD
;
A
#
# COMPACT_ATOMS: atom_id res chain seq x y z
N MET A 1 -65.14 45.94 -27.43
CA MET A 1 -64.11 46.04 -26.33
C MET A 1 -63.22 44.79 -26.36
N THR A 2 -62.01 44.93 -26.86
CA THR A 2 -61.18 43.85 -27.32
C THR A 2 -60.06 43.66 -26.26
N THR A 3 -60.15 42.63 -25.51
CA THR A 3 -59.07 42.25 -24.57
C THR A 3 -58.00 41.42 -25.29
N LYS A 4 -56.84 42.00 -25.48
CA LYS A 4 -55.65 41.31 -26.01
C LYS A 4 -55.06 40.38 -24.97
N ASN A 5 -55.15 39.07 -25.22
CA ASN A 5 -54.42 38.06 -24.52
C ASN A 5 -52.93 38.14 -24.86
N LYS A 6 -52.12 38.46 -23.87
CA LYS A 6 -50.68 38.50 -23.97
C LYS A 6 -50.17 37.04 -23.78
N LYS A 7 -49.71 36.43 -24.88
CA LYS A 7 -49.00 35.15 -24.83
C LYS A 7 -47.75 35.28 -23.97
N ILE A 8 -47.71 34.53 -22.91
CA ILE A 8 -46.52 34.37 -22.07
C ILE A 8 -45.57 33.47 -22.83
N ASP A 9 -44.41 34.00 -23.13
CA ASP A 9 -43.35 33.31 -23.83
C ASP A 9 -42.68 32.29 -22.85
N GLU A 10 -42.97 31.01 -23.06
CA GLU A 10 -42.57 29.88 -22.19
C GLU A 10 -41.18 29.31 -22.52
N SER A 11 -40.33 30.03 -23.23
CA SER A 11 -39.02 29.49 -23.61
C SER A 11 -37.83 30.30 -23.08
N ARG A 12 -37.87 30.66 -21.81
CA ARG A 12 -36.68 31.22 -21.18
C ARG A 12 -36.10 30.22 -20.18
N GLU A 13 -35.16 29.41 -20.65
CA GLU A 13 -34.36 28.56 -19.77
C GLU A 13 -33.71 29.39 -18.66
N PRO A 14 -33.73 28.93 -17.41
CA PRO A 14 -33.17 29.69 -16.31
C PRO A 14 -31.66 29.91 -16.54
N ARG A 15 -31.25 31.17 -16.44
CA ARG A 15 -29.86 31.63 -16.62
C ARG A 15 -28.84 30.93 -15.71
N GLU A 16 -29.29 30.22 -14.71
CA GLU A 16 -28.42 29.46 -13.79
C GLU A 16 -27.85 28.18 -14.39
N ALA A 17 -28.45 27.64 -15.46
CA ALA A 17 -27.96 26.42 -16.09
C ALA A 17 -26.74 26.65 -17.01
N GLN A 18 -26.52 27.87 -17.50
CA GLN A 18 -25.48 28.17 -18.48
C GLN A 18 -24.15 28.67 -17.90
N THR A 19 -24.08 29.00 -16.61
CA THR A 19 -22.88 29.67 -16.04
C THR A 19 -22.13 28.84 -15.00
N ARG A 20 -22.46 27.58 -14.82
CA ARG A 20 -21.65 26.68 -14.02
C ARG A 20 -20.73 25.88 -14.93
N GLU A 21 -19.72 26.50 -15.51
CA GLU A 21 -18.46 25.80 -15.75
C GLU A 21 -18.07 25.16 -14.44
N LYS A 22 -18.01 23.81 -14.44
CA LYS A 22 -17.52 23.05 -13.28
C LYS A 22 -16.11 23.53 -13.02
N LYS A 23 -15.92 24.49 -12.12
CA LYS A 23 -14.61 24.82 -11.57
C LYS A 23 -14.07 23.53 -11.03
N VAL A 24 -13.11 22.95 -11.75
CA VAL A 24 -12.36 21.79 -11.27
C VAL A 24 -11.81 22.20 -9.91
N ALA A 25 -12.34 21.59 -8.86
CA ALA A 25 -11.94 21.94 -7.51
C ALA A 25 -10.43 21.66 -7.41
N ARG A 26 -9.67 22.74 -7.14
CA ARG A 26 -8.23 22.64 -6.95
C ARG A 26 -7.98 21.64 -5.82
N LYS A 27 -7.19 20.60 -6.08
CA LYS A 27 -6.76 19.69 -5.01
C LYS A 27 -6.09 20.50 -3.90
N PRO A 28 -6.47 20.30 -2.63
CA PRO A 28 -5.77 20.93 -1.51
C PRO A 28 -4.29 20.56 -1.58
N TRP A 29 -3.42 21.53 -1.28
CA TRP A 29 -1.99 21.28 -1.22
C TRP A 29 -1.69 20.28 -0.10
N THR A 30 -1.00 19.22 -0.43
CA THR A 30 -0.44 18.24 0.51
C THR A 30 1.07 18.22 0.33
N PRO A 31 1.85 18.14 1.42
CA PRO A 31 3.30 18.05 1.28
C PRO A 31 3.67 16.79 0.48
N PRO A 32 4.61 16.88 -0.46
CA PRO A 32 5.07 15.73 -1.21
C PRO A 32 5.69 14.69 -0.27
N SER A 33 5.43 13.43 -0.52
CA SER A 33 6.05 12.34 0.23
C SER A 33 7.50 12.17 -0.23
N ALA A 34 8.42 11.98 0.71
CA ALA A 34 9.81 11.65 0.38
C ALA A 34 9.97 10.24 -0.22
N LEU A 35 8.97 9.38 -0.03
CA LEU A 35 8.94 7.99 -0.49
C LEU A 35 7.95 7.78 -1.63
N ASP A 36 7.79 8.77 -2.50
CA ASP A 36 6.97 8.60 -3.69
C ASP A 36 7.60 7.54 -4.60
N ALA A 37 6.77 6.64 -5.08
CA ALA A 37 7.16 5.55 -5.94
C ALA A 37 6.34 5.56 -7.24
N PRO A 38 6.91 5.14 -8.38
CA PRO A 38 6.16 4.97 -9.60
C PRO A 38 5.08 3.90 -9.41
N LYS A 39 4.05 3.96 -10.25
CA LYS A 39 2.99 2.95 -10.22
C LYS A 39 3.56 1.58 -10.61
N PRO A 40 3.31 0.51 -9.82
CA PRO A 40 3.76 -0.82 -10.17
C PRO A 40 3.09 -1.30 -11.47
N PRO A 41 3.75 -2.18 -12.25
CA PRO A 41 3.11 -2.84 -13.38
C PRO A 41 1.97 -3.75 -12.91
N GLU A 42 1.07 -4.11 -13.82
CA GLU A 42 -0.05 -4.99 -13.50
C GLU A 42 0.43 -6.32 -12.91
N GLY A 43 -0.23 -6.77 -11.84
CA GLY A 43 0.12 -7.99 -11.14
C GLY A 43 1.35 -7.91 -10.24
N HIS A 44 1.91 -6.74 -10.01
CA HIS A 44 3.06 -6.53 -9.13
C HIS A 44 2.75 -5.52 -8.02
N VAL A 45 3.51 -5.62 -6.94
CA VAL A 45 3.46 -4.70 -5.80
C VAL A 45 4.84 -4.13 -5.55
N HIS A 46 4.91 -2.82 -5.30
CA HIS A 46 6.14 -2.15 -4.90
C HIS A 46 6.26 -2.07 -3.39
N ARG A 47 7.50 -2.17 -2.91
CA ARG A 47 7.84 -2.00 -1.49
C ARG A 47 9.23 -1.40 -1.35
N TRP A 48 9.38 -0.50 -0.39
CA TRP A 48 10.67 0.00 0.04
C TRP A 48 11.37 -1.00 0.94
N VAL A 49 12.58 -1.37 0.60
CA VAL A 49 13.45 -2.30 1.33
C VAL A 49 14.67 -1.54 1.82
N ARG A 50 14.99 -1.71 3.08
CA ARG A 50 16.14 -1.05 3.67
C ARG A 50 17.45 -1.68 3.19
N LEU A 51 18.30 -0.86 2.58
CA LEU A 51 19.64 -1.22 2.12
C LEU A 51 20.70 -0.87 3.16
N GLU A 52 20.51 0.24 3.88
CA GLU A 52 21.52 0.83 4.74
C GLU A 52 20.92 1.30 6.08
N ILE A 53 21.71 1.22 7.14
CA ILE A 53 21.41 1.78 8.47
C ILE A 53 22.61 2.60 8.93
N ARG A 54 22.42 3.91 9.10
CA ARG A 54 23.44 4.82 9.63
C ARG A 54 24.79 4.73 8.91
N GLY A 55 24.78 4.63 7.58
CA GLY A 55 25.99 4.50 6.77
C GLY A 55 26.59 3.09 6.72
N GLN A 56 25.88 2.09 7.21
CA GLN A 56 26.30 0.70 7.15
C GLN A 56 25.33 -0.16 6.34
N ASP A 57 25.85 -0.97 5.43
CA ASP A 57 25.08 -1.89 4.61
C ASP A 57 24.32 -2.91 5.46
N ASP A 58 22.99 -2.97 5.33
CA ASP A 58 22.16 -4.03 5.91
C ASP A 58 22.02 -5.22 4.95
N ARG A 59 23.13 -5.89 4.69
CA ARG A 59 23.18 -7.03 3.76
C ARG A 59 22.23 -8.14 4.15
N LYS A 60 22.03 -8.37 5.44
CA LYS A 60 21.15 -9.44 5.94
C LYS A 60 19.71 -9.20 5.54
N ASN A 61 19.21 -7.99 5.69
CA ASN A 61 17.85 -7.62 5.31
C ASN A 61 17.63 -7.73 3.80
N VAL A 62 18.55 -7.13 3.01
CA VAL A 62 18.43 -7.14 1.55
C VAL A 62 18.49 -8.57 1.00
N MET A 63 19.44 -9.38 1.45
CA MET A 63 19.57 -10.77 1.00
C MET A 63 18.37 -11.63 1.40
N ALA A 64 17.76 -11.39 2.56
CA ALA A 64 16.53 -12.07 2.95
C ALA A 64 15.38 -11.72 1.99
N ARG A 65 15.24 -10.45 1.63
CA ARG A 65 14.19 -10.00 0.70
C ARG A 65 14.41 -10.53 -0.71
N LEU A 66 15.63 -10.51 -1.23
CA LEU A 66 15.95 -11.09 -2.53
C LEU A 66 15.65 -12.60 -2.58
N ARG A 67 15.88 -13.34 -1.49
CA ARG A 67 15.54 -14.77 -1.38
C ARG A 67 14.02 -15.01 -1.32
N GLU A 68 13.25 -14.06 -0.80
CA GLU A 68 11.79 -14.10 -0.82
C GLU A 68 11.20 -13.83 -2.22
N GLY A 69 12.02 -13.45 -3.19
CA GLY A 69 11.59 -13.15 -4.57
C GLY A 69 11.39 -11.68 -4.87
N TRP A 70 11.84 -10.77 -3.98
CA TRP A 70 11.82 -9.34 -4.27
C TRP A 70 12.89 -8.97 -5.28
N GLU A 71 12.52 -8.21 -6.32
CA GLU A 71 13.41 -7.73 -7.36
C GLU A 71 13.59 -6.21 -7.24
N PRO A 72 14.84 -5.68 -7.26
CA PRO A 72 15.09 -4.24 -7.28
C PRO A 72 14.55 -3.60 -8.57
N VAL A 73 13.89 -2.45 -8.42
CA VAL A 73 13.33 -1.68 -9.55
C VAL A 73 14.35 -0.67 -10.05
N ARG A 74 14.70 -0.75 -11.33
CA ARG A 74 15.64 0.18 -11.94
C ARG A 74 14.94 1.46 -12.42
N ALA A 75 15.63 2.58 -12.33
CA ALA A 75 15.13 3.86 -12.81
C ALA A 75 14.87 3.87 -14.33
N ASP A 76 15.65 3.10 -15.08
CA ASP A 76 15.52 2.97 -16.54
C ASP A 76 14.15 2.42 -16.97
N GLU A 77 13.47 1.68 -16.10
CA GLU A 77 12.14 1.13 -16.36
C GLU A 77 11.02 2.20 -16.28
N TYR A 78 11.30 3.34 -15.64
CA TYR A 78 10.34 4.43 -15.43
C TYR A 78 10.92 5.79 -15.84
N PRO A 79 11.12 6.03 -17.14
CA PRO A 79 11.72 7.29 -17.62
C PRO A 79 10.88 8.52 -17.32
N ASP A 80 9.57 8.35 -17.17
CA ASP A 80 8.62 9.44 -16.87
C ASP A 80 8.58 9.83 -15.38
N PHE A 81 9.26 9.08 -14.52
CA PHE A 81 9.28 9.30 -13.09
C PHE A 81 10.67 9.76 -12.64
N GLU A 82 10.75 11.03 -12.23
CA GLU A 82 11.98 11.58 -11.64
C GLU A 82 12.16 11.02 -10.23
N SER A 83 12.95 9.97 -10.11
CA SER A 83 13.28 9.36 -8.82
C SER A 83 14.76 9.51 -8.52
N PRO A 84 15.12 9.70 -7.25
CA PRO A 84 16.50 9.54 -6.84
C PRO A 84 16.95 8.09 -7.07
N ILE A 85 18.19 7.93 -7.49
CA ILE A 85 18.81 6.64 -7.77
C ILE A 85 19.94 6.37 -6.79
N VAL A 86 20.25 5.11 -6.58
CA VAL A 86 21.48 4.71 -5.89
C VAL A 86 22.65 4.91 -6.84
N GLU A 87 23.60 5.77 -6.46
CA GLU A 87 24.73 6.17 -7.31
C GLU A 87 25.90 5.20 -7.24
N GLU A 88 26.06 4.47 -6.14
CA GLU A 88 27.22 3.61 -5.90
C GLU A 88 26.83 2.22 -5.38
N GLY A 89 27.65 1.24 -5.70
CA GLY A 89 27.56 -0.10 -5.14
C GLY A 89 26.83 -1.13 -6.01
N LYS A 90 26.42 -2.24 -5.40
CA LYS A 90 25.79 -3.37 -6.08
C LYS A 90 24.43 -3.02 -6.70
N PHE A 91 23.74 -2.03 -6.15
CA PHE A 91 22.40 -1.60 -6.56
C PHE A 91 22.41 -0.26 -7.31
N GLU A 92 23.52 0.05 -7.99
CA GLU A 92 23.63 1.21 -8.85
C GLU A 92 22.52 1.23 -9.92
N GLY A 93 21.88 2.39 -10.10
CA GLY A 93 20.79 2.58 -11.05
C GLY A 93 19.41 2.09 -10.55
N VAL A 94 19.32 1.57 -9.33
CA VAL A 94 18.05 1.23 -8.68
C VAL A 94 17.44 2.48 -8.05
N ILE A 95 16.12 2.60 -8.09
CA ILE A 95 15.40 3.68 -7.42
C ILE A 95 15.61 3.54 -5.91
N GLY A 96 16.19 4.56 -5.27
CA GLY A 96 16.52 4.53 -3.86
C GLY A 96 16.52 5.91 -3.21
N VAL A 97 16.08 5.98 -1.97
CA VAL A 97 16.00 7.20 -1.16
C VAL A 97 16.47 6.92 0.26
N GLY A 98 17.47 7.67 0.74
CA GLY A 98 17.85 7.66 2.16
C GLY A 98 18.19 6.29 2.73
N GLY A 99 18.89 5.44 1.98
CA GLY A 99 19.24 4.07 2.40
C GLY A 99 18.12 3.04 2.20
N LEU A 100 17.06 3.40 1.47
CA LEU A 100 15.99 2.51 1.04
C LEU A 100 16.07 2.29 -0.46
N ILE A 101 15.79 1.08 -0.93
CA ILE A 101 15.64 0.76 -2.35
C ILE A 101 14.22 0.30 -2.66
N LEU A 102 13.73 0.64 -3.83
CA LEU A 102 12.43 0.18 -4.30
C LEU A 102 12.56 -1.23 -4.87
N CYS A 103 11.72 -2.13 -4.40
CA CYS A 103 11.64 -3.50 -4.90
C CYS A 103 10.21 -3.82 -5.33
N ARG A 104 10.07 -4.76 -6.26
CA ARG A 104 8.78 -5.30 -6.72
C ARG A 104 8.70 -6.80 -6.49
N ILE A 105 7.49 -7.30 -6.40
CA ILE A 105 7.20 -8.73 -6.33
C ILE A 105 5.84 -8.99 -6.98
N PRO A 106 5.59 -10.17 -7.57
CA PRO A 106 4.26 -10.57 -8.03
C PRO A 106 3.25 -10.59 -6.88
N ILE A 107 2.03 -10.13 -7.13
CA ILE A 107 0.97 -10.08 -6.12
C ILE A 107 0.60 -11.47 -5.59
N GLU A 108 0.71 -12.50 -6.42
CA GLU A 108 0.47 -13.89 -6.05
C GLU A 108 1.38 -14.34 -4.92
N THR A 109 2.68 -14.03 -5.02
CA THR A 109 3.67 -14.35 -3.97
C THR A 109 3.37 -13.63 -2.67
N VAL A 110 2.85 -12.39 -2.73
CA VAL A 110 2.42 -11.65 -1.53
C VAL A 110 1.25 -12.36 -0.86
N GLN A 111 0.25 -12.78 -1.63
CA GLN A 111 -0.93 -13.49 -1.12
C GLN A 111 -0.57 -14.85 -0.51
N GLU A 112 0.30 -15.61 -1.18
CA GLU A 112 0.81 -16.89 -0.64
C GLU A 112 1.54 -16.68 0.70
N ARG A 113 2.37 -15.65 0.77
CA ARG A 113 3.10 -15.29 1.98
C ARG A 113 2.15 -14.89 3.11
N GLU A 114 1.16 -14.06 2.83
CA GLU A 114 0.14 -13.64 3.81
C GLU A 114 -0.63 -14.85 4.33
N THR A 115 -1.07 -15.75 3.44
CA THR A 115 -1.77 -16.98 3.80
C THR A 115 -0.92 -17.87 4.68
N PHE A 116 0.36 -18.03 4.35
CA PHE A 116 1.30 -18.84 5.13
C PHE A 116 1.47 -18.30 6.57
N PHE A 117 1.70 -17.00 6.70
CA PHE A 117 1.88 -16.40 8.03
C PHE A 117 0.58 -16.32 8.82
N ALA A 118 -0.56 -16.08 8.18
CA ALA A 118 -1.87 -16.10 8.83
C ALA A 118 -2.16 -17.51 9.39
N SER A 119 -1.95 -18.55 8.60
CA SER A 119 -2.10 -19.94 9.04
C SER A 119 -1.16 -20.29 10.20
N LYS A 120 0.11 -19.88 10.13
CA LYS A 120 1.06 -20.08 11.20
C LYS A 120 0.66 -19.39 12.50
N THR A 121 0.18 -18.14 12.41
CA THR A 121 -0.29 -17.37 13.56
C THR A 121 -1.53 -18.02 14.16
N GLN A 122 -2.49 -18.46 13.33
CA GLN A 122 -3.68 -19.15 13.80
C GLN A 122 -3.34 -20.43 14.55
N ASN A 123 -2.45 -21.26 14.00
CA ASN A 123 -2.00 -22.48 14.67
C ASN A 123 -1.34 -22.20 16.03
N GLN A 124 -0.58 -21.10 16.14
CA GLN A 124 0.01 -20.69 17.42
C GLN A 124 -1.05 -20.24 18.43
N MET A 125 -2.05 -19.48 17.99
CA MET A 125 -3.17 -19.06 18.83
C MET A 125 -3.98 -20.25 19.32
N ASP A 126 -4.32 -21.18 18.44
CA ASP A 126 -5.05 -22.41 18.77
C ASP A 126 -4.26 -23.28 19.77
N ALA A 127 -2.94 -23.33 19.67
CA ALA A 127 -2.10 -24.05 20.61
C ALA A 127 -2.14 -23.41 22.02
N VAL A 128 -2.07 -22.08 22.09
CA VAL A 128 -2.18 -21.33 23.36
C VAL A 128 -3.55 -21.52 23.99
N ASP A 129 -4.63 -21.41 23.20
CA ASP A 129 -5.99 -21.59 23.69
C ASP A 129 -6.22 -23.02 24.23
N ASN A 130 -5.68 -24.03 23.54
CA ASN A 130 -5.74 -25.41 23.99
C ASN A 130 -4.96 -25.64 25.31
N ASP A 131 -3.78 -25.03 25.48
CA ASP A 131 -3.02 -25.11 26.72
C ASP A 131 -3.76 -24.41 27.88
N MET A 132 -4.33 -23.23 27.63
CA MET A 132 -5.14 -22.52 28.62
C MET A 132 -6.37 -23.33 29.05
N LEU A 133 -7.08 -23.95 28.11
CA LEU A 133 -8.22 -24.81 28.41
C LEU A 133 -7.80 -26.04 29.21
N ARG A 134 -6.67 -26.63 28.90
CA ARG A 134 -6.12 -27.78 29.66
C ARG A 134 -5.81 -27.38 31.10
N ASP A 135 -5.15 -26.25 31.30
CA ASP A 135 -4.83 -25.74 32.64
C ASP A 135 -6.10 -25.43 33.43
N CYS A 136 -7.10 -24.82 32.82
CA CYS A 136 -8.41 -24.57 33.42
C CYS A 136 -9.09 -25.87 33.89
N LEU A 137 -9.06 -26.92 33.06
CA LEU A 137 -9.63 -28.24 33.40
C LEU A 137 -8.89 -28.92 34.54
N LEU A 138 -7.58 -28.76 34.66
CA LEU A 138 -6.78 -29.30 35.77
C LEU A 138 -7.12 -28.64 37.10
N TYR A 139 -7.42 -27.33 37.10
CA TYR A 139 -7.83 -26.61 38.33
C TYR A 139 -9.31 -26.88 38.75
N THR A 140 -10.17 -27.31 37.82
CA THR A 140 -11.58 -27.62 38.12
C THR A 140 -11.82 -29.09 38.42
N SER A 141 -10.83 -29.96 38.32
CA SER A 141 -10.93 -31.36 38.73
C SER A 141 -11.05 -31.43 40.27
N PRO A 142 -12.14 -31.97 40.83
CA PRO A 142 -12.26 -32.13 42.27
C PRO A 142 -11.15 -33.06 42.76
N SER A 143 -10.42 -32.59 43.79
CA SER A 143 -9.45 -33.44 44.47
C SER A 143 -10.16 -34.70 44.97
N PRO A 144 -9.62 -35.93 44.72
CA PRO A 144 -10.19 -37.13 45.29
C PRO A 144 -10.14 -36.99 46.82
N ARG A 145 -11.29 -36.98 47.45
CA ARG A 145 -11.40 -37.07 48.91
C ARG A 145 -11.02 -38.48 49.30
N ASP A 146 -9.98 -38.59 50.13
CA ASP A 146 -9.69 -39.78 50.86
C ASP A 146 -10.83 -40.17 51.78
#